data_290737e36473326595eb13d1be291992
#
_entry.id   290737e36473326595eb13d1be291992
#
_cell.length_a   1.000
_cell.length_b   1.000
_cell.length_c   1.000
_cell.angle_alpha   90.00
_cell.angle_beta   90.00
_cell.angle_gamma   90.00
#
_symmetry.space_group_name_H-M   'P 1'
#
loop_
_entity.id
_entity.type
_entity.pdbx_description
1 polymer ?
#
loop_
_entity_poly.entity_id
_entity_poly.type
_entity_poly.pdbx_seq_one_letter_code
_entity_poly.pdbx_strand_id
1 'polypeptide(L)'
;SVRLHDLYTLEETLKRLQPPKWPEAVFGKVDLPLASRGKALYTENCAYCHAPDPKPRDQRLAPSRDPEWKMRVVPISIVGTDPTTADNIADHRFDISRLGWTKAELSRLDVKLFGSSLDDVDFKSISSAKGLAYITAYVENRAYQDAGIGPRQRKEMDGYGLPIGVQEKRGYKARPLDGIWATPPFLHNGSVPNLFELLSPVYERQAQFWVGNFEFDPVRVGYRSDKFPGGFLLDTRVTGNGNGGHEFRDGCRQEGVIGRALAPDERLALIEYLKVLGNADLETRLSDVPVQAWTPGPSCEG
;
A
#
# COMPACT_ATOMS: atom_id res chain seq x y z
N SER A 1 0.82 26.04 -11.43
CA SER A 1 0.37 26.63 -10.16
C SER A 1 -0.24 25.54 -9.28
N VAL A 2 0.03 25.57 -7.99
CA VAL A 2 -0.53 24.64 -7.01
C VAL A 2 -1.89 25.18 -6.56
N ARG A 3 -2.94 24.35 -6.64
CA ARG A 3 -4.30 24.70 -6.21
C ARG A 3 -4.49 24.32 -4.74
N LEU A 4 -3.90 25.10 -3.83
CA LEU A 4 -3.83 24.78 -2.39
C LEU A 4 -5.19 24.46 -1.77
N HIS A 5 -6.21 25.29 -2.03
CA HIS A 5 -7.55 25.06 -1.46
C HIS A 5 -8.20 23.79 -1.98
N ASP A 6 -7.99 23.44 -3.25
CA ASP A 6 -8.55 22.22 -3.82
C ASP A 6 -7.86 20.98 -3.23
N LEU A 7 -6.51 21.03 -3.07
CA LEU A 7 -5.78 19.96 -2.41
C LEU A 7 -6.24 19.78 -0.97
N TYR A 8 -6.38 20.87 -0.22
CA TYR A 8 -6.90 20.83 1.13
C TYR A 8 -8.32 20.23 1.20
N THR A 9 -9.21 20.68 0.27
CA THR A 9 -10.58 20.14 0.19
C THR A 9 -10.58 18.65 -0.14
N LEU A 10 -9.70 18.21 -1.05
CA LEU A 10 -9.53 16.79 -1.37
C LEU A 10 -9.05 15.98 -0.16
N GLU A 11 -8.07 16.48 0.58
CA GLU A 11 -7.59 15.84 1.80
C GLU A 11 -8.71 15.72 2.84
N GLU A 12 -9.46 16.79 3.10
CA GLU A 12 -10.60 16.76 4.02
C GLU A 12 -11.70 15.79 3.55
N THR A 13 -11.87 15.63 2.25
CA THR A 13 -12.82 14.67 1.68
C THR A 13 -12.32 13.23 1.86
N LEU A 14 -11.03 12.98 1.58
CA LEU A 14 -10.42 11.66 1.73
C LEU A 14 -10.41 11.18 3.19
N LYS A 15 -10.32 12.10 4.16
CA LYS A 15 -10.44 11.77 5.59
C LYS A 15 -11.78 11.11 5.96
N ARG A 16 -12.82 11.40 5.20
CA ARG A 16 -14.19 10.87 5.40
C ARG A 16 -14.44 9.60 4.61
N LEU A 17 -13.51 9.20 3.75
CA LEU A 17 -13.66 8.00 2.93
C LEU A 17 -13.70 6.77 3.83
N GLN A 18 -14.78 6.01 3.69
CA GLN A 18 -14.93 4.72 4.34
C GLN A 18 -14.57 3.60 3.38
N PRO A 19 -14.03 2.49 3.87
CA PRO A 19 -13.83 1.31 3.05
C PRO A 19 -15.14 0.85 2.42
N PRO A 20 -15.14 0.40 1.16
CA PRO A 20 -16.34 -0.13 0.53
C PRO A 20 -16.82 -1.37 1.27
N LYS A 21 -18.13 -1.42 1.55
CA LYS A 21 -18.76 -2.59 2.15
C LYS A 21 -18.93 -3.70 1.12
N TRP A 22 -18.63 -4.95 1.50
CA TRP A 22 -18.91 -6.11 0.65
C TRP A 22 -20.42 -6.14 0.31
N PRO A 23 -20.80 -6.14 -0.96
CA PRO A 23 -22.20 -6.04 -1.37
C PRO A 23 -22.85 -7.42 -1.37
N GLU A 24 -23.27 -7.92 -0.20
CA GLU A 24 -23.86 -9.24 -0.01
C GLU A 24 -25.06 -9.52 -0.93
N ALA A 25 -25.80 -8.48 -1.31
CA ALA A 25 -26.93 -8.60 -2.23
C ALA A 25 -26.53 -8.96 -3.68
N VAL A 26 -25.28 -8.67 -4.06
CA VAL A 26 -24.75 -8.90 -5.42
C VAL A 26 -23.86 -10.12 -5.46
N PHE A 27 -22.95 -10.25 -4.51
CA PHE A 27 -21.90 -11.27 -4.53
C PHE A 27 -22.15 -12.43 -3.54
N GLY A 28 -23.27 -12.39 -2.82
CA GLY A 28 -23.60 -13.39 -1.80
C GLY A 28 -23.08 -13.02 -0.41
N LYS A 29 -23.63 -13.70 0.57
CA LYS A 29 -23.28 -13.50 1.98
C LYS A 29 -21.87 -13.97 2.25
N VAL A 30 -21.17 -13.28 3.15
CA VAL A 30 -19.88 -13.72 3.68
C VAL A 30 -20.09 -14.95 4.56
N ASP A 31 -19.27 -15.97 4.37
CA ASP A 31 -19.20 -17.12 5.26
C ASP A 31 -18.45 -16.73 6.55
N LEU A 32 -19.21 -16.32 7.57
CA LEU A 32 -18.64 -15.84 8.83
C LEU A 32 -17.86 -16.92 9.61
N PRO A 33 -18.28 -18.19 9.68
CA PRO A 33 -17.47 -19.28 10.23
C PRO A 33 -16.10 -19.39 9.53
N LEU A 34 -16.09 -19.36 8.20
CA LEU A 34 -14.87 -19.41 7.42
C LEU A 34 -14.02 -18.12 7.61
N ALA A 35 -14.66 -16.97 7.67
CA ALA A 35 -13.99 -15.68 7.95
C ALA A 35 -13.36 -15.65 9.37
N SER A 36 -13.97 -16.30 10.36
CA SER A 36 -13.38 -16.41 11.71
C SER A 36 -12.06 -17.18 11.68
N ARG A 37 -11.98 -18.27 10.91
CA ARG A 37 -10.72 -19.00 10.66
C ARG A 37 -9.72 -18.10 9.91
N GLY A 38 -10.19 -17.36 8.91
CA GLY A 38 -9.38 -16.41 8.16
C GLY A 38 -8.79 -15.28 9.02
N LYS A 39 -9.52 -14.84 10.04
CA LYS A 39 -9.02 -13.84 11.00
C LYS A 39 -7.77 -14.33 11.76
N ALA A 40 -7.75 -15.61 12.16
CA ALA A 40 -6.57 -16.18 12.81
C ALA A 40 -5.37 -16.19 11.86
N LEU A 41 -5.57 -16.63 10.60
CA LEU A 41 -4.53 -16.62 9.56
C LEU A 41 -4.02 -15.19 9.26
N TYR A 42 -4.92 -14.21 9.22
CA TYR A 42 -4.55 -12.81 9.04
C TYR A 42 -3.68 -12.28 10.19
N THR A 43 -4.08 -12.61 11.43
CA THR A 43 -3.34 -12.17 12.62
C THR A 43 -1.92 -12.73 12.62
N GLU A 44 -1.76 -13.98 12.22
CA GLU A 44 -0.48 -14.65 12.15
C GLU A 44 0.42 -14.12 11.04
N ASN A 45 -0.12 -13.94 9.82
CA ASN A 45 0.70 -13.73 8.63
C ASN A 45 0.70 -12.29 8.10
N CYS A 46 -0.32 -11.49 8.39
CA CYS A 46 -0.56 -10.20 7.70
C CYS A 46 -0.51 -9.00 8.63
N ALA A 47 -1.05 -9.14 9.86
CA ALA A 47 -1.28 -8.04 10.78
C ALA A 47 0.01 -7.28 11.14
N TYR A 48 1.14 -7.97 11.23
CA TYR A 48 2.42 -7.34 11.55
C TYR A 48 2.79 -6.21 10.57
N CYS A 49 2.53 -6.39 9.28
CA CYS A 49 2.82 -5.38 8.27
C CYS A 49 1.62 -4.48 7.98
N HIS A 50 0.40 -5.07 7.86
CA HIS A 50 -0.78 -4.38 7.38
C HIS A 50 -1.68 -3.78 8.48
N ALA A 51 -1.51 -4.18 9.73
CA ALA A 51 -2.16 -3.56 10.87
C ALA A 51 -1.12 -3.25 11.96
N PRO A 52 -0.20 -2.33 11.71
CA PRO A 52 0.91 -2.05 12.63
C PRO A 52 0.46 -1.41 13.96
N ASP A 53 -0.78 -0.91 14.02
CA ASP A 53 -1.32 -0.28 15.22
C ASP A 53 -2.52 -1.08 15.75
N PRO A 54 -2.47 -1.55 17.00
CA PRO A 54 -3.60 -2.22 17.65
C PRO A 54 -4.75 -1.28 18.05
N LYS A 55 -4.65 0.02 17.78
CA LYS A 55 -5.70 0.99 18.14
C LYS A 55 -7.04 0.65 17.48
N PRO A 56 -8.16 0.92 18.17
CA PRO A 56 -9.49 0.75 17.60
C PRO A 56 -9.61 1.48 16.26
N ARG A 57 -10.36 0.88 15.36
CA ARG A 57 -10.50 1.33 13.98
C ARG A 57 -11.07 2.75 13.85
N ASP A 58 -12.03 3.11 14.67
CA ASP A 58 -12.59 4.46 14.76
C ASP A 58 -11.53 5.52 15.07
N GLN A 59 -10.53 5.17 15.88
CA GLN A 59 -9.37 6.03 16.15
C GLN A 59 -8.38 6.05 15.00
N ARG A 60 -8.32 4.99 14.17
CA ARG A 60 -7.47 4.94 12.96
C ARG A 60 -8.00 5.81 11.81
N LEU A 61 -9.31 5.96 11.73
CA LEU A 61 -9.98 6.80 10.74
C LEU A 61 -10.23 8.22 11.24
N ALA A 62 -10.12 8.46 12.54
CA ALA A 62 -10.11 9.82 13.05
C ALA A 62 -8.92 10.57 12.43
N PRO A 63 -9.08 11.85 12.08
CA PRO A 63 -7.97 12.70 11.65
C PRO A 63 -7.00 12.87 12.82
N SER A 64 -6.34 11.79 13.22
CA SER A 64 -5.36 11.86 14.26
C SER A 64 -4.13 12.52 13.68
N ARG A 65 -3.77 13.64 14.23
CA ARG A 65 -2.45 14.27 14.06
C ARG A 65 -1.37 13.42 14.74
N ASP A 66 -1.69 12.18 15.06
CA ASP A 66 -0.84 11.27 15.81
C ASP A 66 0.24 10.74 14.88
N PRO A 67 1.52 11.09 15.07
CA PRO A 67 2.64 10.62 14.27
C PRO A 67 2.86 9.11 14.36
N GLU A 68 2.17 8.41 15.25
CA GLU A 68 2.25 6.95 15.37
C GLU A 68 1.53 6.22 14.23
N TRP A 69 0.66 6.90 13.48
CA TRP A 69 -0.04 6.30 12.34
C TRP A 69 0.84 6.23 11.09
N LYS A 70 2.00 5.60 11.21
CA LYS A 70 2.93 5.42 10.10
C LYS A 70 2.71 4.06 9.45
N MET A 71 2.40 4.07 8.14
CA MET A 71 2.47 2.85 7.35
C MET A 71 3.91 2.31 7.34
N ARG A 72 4.05 1.00 7.53
CA ARG A 72 5.35 0.35 7.43
C ARG A 72 5.84 0.38 6.00
N VAL A 73 7.10 0.74 5.81
CA VAL A 73 7.82 0.51 4.55
C VAL A 73 8.55 -0.81 4.70
N VAL A 74 8.11 -1.81 3.96
CA VAL A 74 8.73 -3.14 3.98
C VAL A 74 9.85 -3.16 2.93
N PRO A 75 11.10 -3.48 3.32
CA PRO A 75 12.21 -3.59 2.39
C PRO A 75 11.94 -4.64 1.29
N ILE A 76 12.43 -4.38 0.08
CA ILE A 76 12.31 -5.34 -1.05
C ILE A 76 12.97 -6.67 -0.69
N SER A 77 14.11 -6.64 0.01
CA SER A 77 14.80 -7.85 0.50
C SER A 77 13.96 -8.73 1.43
N ILE A 78 12.86 -8.21 1.96
CA ILE A 78 11.90 -8.99 2.77
C ILE A 78 10.71 -9.41 1.90
N VAL A 79 10.06 -8.44 1.21
CA VAL A 79 8.82 -8.71 0.47
C VAL A 79 9.06 -9.35 -0.89
N GLY A 80 10.24 -9.16 -1.50
CA GLY A 80 10.69 -9.76 -2.76
C GLY A 80 9.85 -9.41 -4.00
N THR A 81 8.96 -8.40 -3.92
CA THR A 81 8.18 -7.97 -5.07
C THR A 81 9.03 -7.18 -6.06
N ASP A 82 8.56 -6.99 -7.29
CA ASP A 82 9.32 -6.34 -8.36
C ASP A 82 10.00 -5.05 -7.88
N PRO A 83 11.32 -4.93 -8.01
CA PRO A 83 12.08 -3.81 -7.45
C PRO A 83 12.08 -2.56 -8.33
N THR A 84 11.66 -2.68 -9.60
CA THR A 84 11.91 -1.69 -10.65
C THR A 84 11.47 -0.27 -10.27
N THR A 85 10.28 -0.12 -9.68
CA THR A 85 9.79 1.21 -9.29
C THR A 85 10.60 1.81 -8.15
N ALA A 86 10.95 1.00 -7.14
CA ALA A 86 11.73 1.47 -6.01
C ALA A 86 13.18 1.78 -6.41
N ASP A 87 13.77 0.94 -7.28
CA ASP A 87 15.12 1.16 -7.81
C ASP A 87 15.16 2.42 -8.68
N ASN A 88 14.18 2.64 -9.54
CA ASN A 88 14.09 3.86 -10.35
C ASN A 88 14.04 5.12 -9.48
N ILE A 89 13.30 5.11 -8.37
CA ILE A 89 13.23 6.25 -7.45
C ILE A 89 14.58 6.47 -6.74
N ALA A 90 15.28 5.39 -6.39
CA ALA A 90 16.55 5.48 -5.66
C ALA A 90 17.74 5.81 -6.58
N ASP A 91 17.78 5.23 -7.78
CA ASP A 91 18.98 5.21 -8.63
C ASP A 91 18.99 6.25 -9.75
N HIS A 92 17.81 6.64 -10.27
CA HIS A 92 17.78 7.69 -11.28
C HIS A 92 18.29 9.01 -10.73
N ARG A 93 19.09 9.70 -11.54
CA ARG A 93 19.71 10.98 -11.21
C ARG A 93 19.16 12.09 -12.09
N PHE A 94 18.96 13.25 -11.49
CA PHE A 94 18.52 14.46 -12.16
C PHE A 94 19.49 15.59 -11.94
N ASP A 95 19.60 16.46 -12.94
CA ASP A 95 20.24 17.77 -12.84
C ASP A 95 19.16 18.81 -12.56
N ILE A 96 19.08 19.25 -11.31
CA ILE A 96 18.18 20.34 -10.88
C ILE A 96 18.85 21.70 -10.86
N SER A 97 20.16 21.80 -11.19
CA SER A 97 20.88 23.07 -11.26
C SER A 97 20.29 24.00 -12.31
N ARG A 98 19.66 23.45 -13.34
CA ARG A 98 18.98 24.20 -14.41
C ARG A 98 17.68 24.89 -13.98
N LEU A 99 17.15 24.57 -12.80
CA LEU A 99 15.94 25.23 -12.27
C LEU A 99 16.22 26.64 -11.75
N GLY A 100 17.49 27.07 -11.75
CA GLY A 100 17.89 28.41 -11.36
C GLY A 100 17.73 28.73 -9.88
N TRP A 101 17.52 27.71 -9.04
CA TRP A 101 17.38 27.90 -7.60
C TRP A 101 18.75 28.13 -6.94
N THR A 102 18.78 29.11 -6.05
CA THR A 102 19.96 29.36 -5.23
C THR A 102 19.99 28.42 -4.02
N LYS A 103 21.19 28.13 -3.52
CA LYS A 103 21.34 27.44 -2.23
C LYS A 103 20.57 28.15 -1.11
N ALA A 104 20.55 29.48 -1.11
CA ALA A 104 19.84 30.28 -0.12
C ALA A 104 18.30 30.09 -0.18
N GLU A 105 17.73 29.94 -1.37
CA GLU A 105 16.30 29.63 -1.53
C GLU A 105 15.98 28.25 -1.01
N LEU A 106 16.78 27.26 -1.33
CA LEU A 106 16.61 25.89 -0.87
C LEU A 106 16.89 25.74 0.65
N SER A 107 17.82 26.49 1.20
CA SER A 107 18.12 26.49 2.65
C SER A 107 16.98 27.05 3.50
N ARG A 108 16.09 27.85 2.92
CA ARG A 108 14.88 28.32 3.60
C ARG A 108 13.77 27.26 3.66
N LEU A 109 13.88 26.23 2.85
CA LEU A 109 13.03 25.06 2.97
C LEU A 109 13.51 24.28 4.19
N ASP A 110 12.60 23.81 5.04
CA ASP A 110 12.98 22.99 6.18
C ASP A 110 13.52 21.64 5.71
N VAL A 111 14.84 21.63 5.42
CA VAL A 111 15.56 20.48 4.86
C VAL A 111 15.78 19.37 5.89
N LYS A 112 15.29 19.52 7.11
CA LYS A 112 15.22 18.43 8.12
C LYS A 112 14.51 17.19 7.61
N LEU A 113 13.79 17.30 6.47
CA LEU A 113 13.15 16.18 5.78
C LEU A 113 14.08 14.99 5.53
N PHE A 114 15.38 15.22 5.37
CA PHE A 114 16.33 14.17 5.00
C PHE A 114 17.50 13.95 5.99
N GLY A 115 17.62 14.78 7.03
CA GLY A 115 18.70 14.66 7.99
C GLY A 115 20.09 14.98 7.42
N SER A 116 20.18 15.53 6.21
CA SER A 116 21.43 15.93 5.55
C SER A 116 21.48 17.45 5.38
N SER A 117 22.68 18.07 5.51
CA SER A 117 22.87 19.47 5.19
C SER A 117 22.82 19.67 3.67
N LEU A 118 22.35 20.86 3.22
CA LEU A 118 22.37 21.22 1.80
C LEU A 118 23.78 21.34 1.22
N ASP A 119 24.79 21.46 2.08
CA ASP A 119 26.18 21.60 1.65
C ASP A 119 26.73 20.34 0.98
N ASP A 120 26.14 19.19 1.31
CA ASP A 120 26.52 17.88 0.78
C ASP A 120 25.68 17.47 -0.46
N VAL A 121 24.82 18.35 -0.97
CA VAL A 121 23.93 18.01 -2.10
C VAL A 121 24.54 18.45 -3.42
N ASP A 122 24.83 17.48 -4.28
CA ASP A 122 25.18 17.74 -5.68
C ASP A 122 23.92 17.96 -6.52
N PHE A 123 23.62 19.22 -6.83
CA PHE A 123 22.46 19.60 -7.65
C PHE A 123 22.53 19.14 -9.11
N LYS A 124 23.70 18.73 -9.60
CA LYS A 124 23.87 18.17 -10.95
C LYS A 124 23.61 16.68 -11.00
N SER A 125 23.64 16.01 -9.85
CA SER A 125 23.44 14.57 -9.75
C SER A 125 22.69 14.19 -8.48
N ILE A 126 21.43 14.58 -8.41
CA ILE A 126 20.56 14.27 -7.27
C ILE A 126 19.71 13.05 -7.57
N SER A 127 19.44 12.18 -6.57
CA SER A 127 18.50 11.06 -6.77
C SER A 127 17.07 11.54 -7.04
N SER A 128 16.27 10.72 -7.72
CA SER A 128 14.85 11.02 -7.99
C SER A 128 14.08 11.34 -6.72
N ALA A 129 14.33 10.58 -5.65
CA ALA A 129 13.67 10.77 -4.36
C ALA A 129 13.97 12.16 -3.78
N LYS A 130 15.26 12.53 -3.70
CA LYS A 130 15.67 13.84 -3.19
C LYS A 130 15.23 14.96 -4.11
N GLY A 131 15.40 14.79 -5.43
CA GLY A 131 14.97 15.77 -6.42
C GLY A 131 13.48 16.08 -6.32
N LEU A 132 12.65 15.04 -6.24
CA LEU A 132 11.20 15.19 -6.07
C LEU A 132 10.86 15.92 -4.77
N ALA A 133 11.51 15.57 -3.66
CA ALA A 133 11.27 16.22 -2.38
C ALA A 133 11.61 17.70 -2.39
N TYR A 134 12.78 18.08 -2.96
CA TYR A 134 13.15 19.49 -3.08
C TYR A 134 12.20 20.26 -3.99
N ILE A 135 11.82 19.69 -5.15
CA ILE A 135 10.87 20.31 -6.07
C ILE A 135 9.53 20.52 -5.38
N THR A 136 9.02 19.48 -4.72
CA THR A 136 7.72 19.55 -4.02
C THR A 136 7.76 20.61 -2.92
N ALA A 137 8.75 20.57 -2.03
CA ALA A 137 8.88 21.52 -0.94
C ALA A 137 9.05 22.97 -1.44
N TYR A 138 9.82 23.19 -2.51
CA TYR A 138 10.00 24.52 -3.11
C TYR A 138 8.69 25.05 -3.68
N VAL A 139 8.03 24.23 -4.52
CA VAL A 139 6.78 24.62 -5.19
C VAL A 139 5.66 24.87 -4.19
N GLU A 140 5.56 24.02 -3.17
CA GLU A 140 4.60 24.16 -2.08
C GLU A 140 4.85 25.45 -1.29
N ASN A 141 6.09 25.65 -0.83
CA ASN A 141 6.44 26.86 -0.08
C ASN A 141 6.16 28.13 -0.87
N ARG A 142 6.47 28.15 -2.17
CA ARG A 142 6.17 29.25 -3.05
C ARG A 142 4.66 29.48 -3.20
N ALA A 143 3.89 28.42 -3.35
CA ALA A 143 2.44 28.52 -3.46
C ALA A 143 1.79 29.12 -2.20
N TYR A 144 2.26 28.73 -1.00
CA TYR A 144 1.80 29.34 0.24
C TYR A 144 2.15 30.83 0.34
N GLN A 145 3.37 31.20 -0.07
CA GLN A 145 3.81 32.60 -0.09
C GLN A 145 2.96 33.45 -1.05
N ASP A 146 2.77 32.97 -2.28
CA ASP A 146 2.00 33.67 -3.31
C ASP A 146 0.52 33.81 -2.93
N ALA A 147 -0.01 32.87 -2.15
CA ALA A 147 -1.37 32.92 -1.62
C ALA A 147 -1.50 33.73 -0.30
N GLY A 148 -0.41 34.26 0.25
CA GLY A 148 -0.40 34.98 1.52
C GLY A 148 -0.79 34.16 2.74
N ILE A 149 -0.62 32.83 2.66
CA ILE A 149 -0.97 31.90 3.74
C ILE A 149 0.14 31.89 4.79
N GLY A 150 -0.19 32.32 5.99
CA GLY A 150 0.74 32.39 7.10
C GLY A 150 1.02 31.02 7.76
N PRO A 151 2.04 30.94 8.65
CA PRO A 151 2.50 29.66 9.23
C PRO A 151 1.41 28.90 9.99
N ARG A 152 0.49 29.58 10.67
CA ARG A 152 -0.61 28.96 11.41
C ARG A 152 -1.58 28.24 10.44
N GLN A 153 -2.04 28.94 9.43
CA GLN A 153 -2.96 28.39 8.44
C GLN A 153 -2.28 27.30 7.61
N ARG A 154 -1.02 27.51 7.27
CA ARG A 154 -0.22 26.45 6.61
C ARG A 154 -0.22 25.16 7.41
N LYS A 155 0.02 25.22 8.74
CA LYS A 155 0.01 24.03 9.60
C LYS A 155 -1.34 23.29 9.58
N GLU A 156 -2.43 24.00 9.39
CA GLU A 156 -3.78 23.43 9.27
C GLU A 156 -3.96 22.73 7.90
N MET A 157 -3.32 23.25 6.86
CA MET A 157 -3.42 22.77 5.47
C MET A 157 -2.36 21.74 5.08
N ASP A 158 -1.27 21.63 5.82
CA ASP A 158 -0.15 20.71 5.55
C ASP A 158 -0.43 19.31 6.14
N GLY A 159 -1.27 18.52 5.48
CA GLY A 159 -1.40 17.08 5.66
C GLY A 159 -1.14 16.55 7.08
N TYR A 160 -1.85 17.07 8.08
CA TYR A 160 -1.66 16.77 9.51
C TYR A 160 -0.32 17.21 10.13
N GLY A 161 0.45 18.05 9.46
CA GLY A 161 1.79 18.45 9.90
C GLY A 161 2.81 17.30 9.85
N LEU A 162 2.51 16.26 9.11
CA LEU A 162 3.48 15.19 8.86
C LEU A 162 4.49 15.65 7.80
N PRO A 163 5.77 15.36 7.98
CA PRO A 163 6.78 15.69 6.98
C PRO A 163 6.48 14.92 5.67
N ILE A 164 6.70 15.59 4.54
CA ILE A 164 6.67 14.94 3.22
C ILE A 164 7.79 13.89 3.20
N GLY A 165 7.41 12.63 3.42
CA GLY A 165 8.36 11.54 3.55
C GLY A 165 8.69 10.89 2.21
N VAL A 166 9.38 11.59 1.31
CA VAL A 166 10.01 10.91 0.18
C VAL A 166 11.26 10.22 0.72
N GLN A 167 11.29 8.89 0.66
CA GLN A 167 12.38 8.10 1.21
C GLN A 167 13.13 7.39 0.08
N GLU A 168 14.45 7.41 0.13
CA GLU A 168 15.33 6.61 -0.75
C GLU A 168 15.37 5.12 -0.35
N LYS A 169 14.51 4.68 0.54
CA LYS A 169 14.46 3.28 0.98
C LYS A 169 13.88 2.43 -0.13
N ARG A 170 14.60 1.39 -0.53
CA ARG A 170 14.13 0.36 -1.44
C ARG A 170 13.10 -0.51 -0.72
N GLY A 171 11.85 -0.15 -0.85
CA GLY A 171 10.74 -0.82 -0.18
C GLY A 171 9.39 -0.27 -0.58
N TYR A 172 8.36 -1.00 -0.22
CA TYR A 172 6.97 -0.64 -0.50
C TYR A 172 6.16 -0.45 0.78
N LYS A 173 5.19 0.47 0.73
CA LYS A 173 4.30 0.72 1.87
C LYS A 173 3.29 -0.42 2.00
N ALA A 174 3.30 -1.10 3.14
CA ALA A 174 2.24 -2.04 3.52
C ALA A 174 1.03 -1.24 3.99
N ARG A 175 0.03 -1.09 3.13
CA ARG A 175 -1.21 -0.34 3.42
C ARG A 175 -2.15 -1.17 4.28
N PRO A 176 -3.03 -0.55 5.10
CA PRO A 176 -4.18 -1.24 5.67
C PRO A 176 -4.99 -1.94 4.58
N LEU A 177 -5.54 -3.10 4.91
CA LEU A 177 -6.28 -3.94 3.95
C LEU A 177 -7.80 -3.75 4.03
N ASP A 178 -8.26 -2.69 4.70
CA ASP A 178 -9.68 -2.34 4.78
C ASP A 178 -10.25 -2.13 3.38
N GLY A 179 -11.25 -2.96 3.00
CA GLY A 179 -11.86 -2.90 1.67
C GLY A 179 -10.97 -3.35 0.52
N ILE A 180 -9.90 -4.08 0.80
CA ILE A 180 -8.95 -4.58 -0.21
C ILE A 180 -9.64 -5.38 -1.33
N TRP A 181 -10.75 -6.03 -1.03
CA TRP A 181 -11.53 -6.79 -1.99
C TRP A 181 -11.95 -5.96 -3.23
N ALA A 182 -12.10 -4.63 -3.08
CA ALA A 182 -12.58 -3.74 -4.14
C ALA A 182 -11.47 -3.16 -5.02
N THR A 183 -10.22 -3.54 -4.82
CA THR A 183 -9.08 -2.89 -5.50
C THR A 183 -8.16 -3.84 -6.28
N PRO A 184 -8.70 -4.87 -6.99
CA PRO A 184 -7.86 -5.63 -7.90
C PRO A 184 -7.44 -4.77 -9.13
N PRO A 185 -6.36 -5.13 -9.83
CA PRO A 185 -5.42 -6.20 -9.52
C PRO A 185 -4.45 -5.85 -8.39
N PHE A 186 -3.75 -6.86 -7.86
CA PHE A 186 -2.95 -6.76 -6.66
C PHE A 186 -1.44 -6.65 -6.92
N LEU A 187 -0.66 -6.46 -5.84
CA LEU A 187 0.70 -5.94 -5.79
C LEU A 187 0.75 -4.47 -6.25
N HIS A 188 1.90 -3.81 -6.03
CA HIS A 188 2.08 -2.39 -6.35
C HIS A 188 2.03 -2.09 -7.86
N ASN A 189 2.29 -3.12 -8.68
CA ASN A 189 2.33 -3.05 -10.16
C ASN A 189 1.13 -3.72 -10.84
N GLY A 190 0.15 -4.21 -10.06
CA GLY A 190 -1.04 -4.87 -10.61
C GLY A 190 -0.78 -6.23 -11.26
N SER A 191 0.31 -6.91 -10.93
CA SER A 191 0.76 -8.14 -11.60
C SER A 191 0.10 -9.42 -11.10
N VAL A 192 -0.86 -9.34 -10.18
CA VAL A 192 -1.62 -10.49 -9.68
C VAL A 192 -3.12 -10.18 -9.76
N PRO A 193 -3.91 -10.95 -10.53
CA PRO A 193 -5.28 -10.58 -10.88
C PRO A 193 -6.30 -10.71 -9.74
N ASN A 194 -6.08 -11.60 -8.77
CA ASN A 194 -7.02 -11.89 -7.70
C ASN A 194 -6.31 -12.26 -6.39
N LEU A 195 -7.04 -12.19 -5.27
CA LEU A 195 -6.49 -12.51 -3.94
C LEU A 195 -6.09 -13.98 -3.82
N PHE A 196 -6.80 -14.91 -4.45
CA PHE A 196 -6.45 -16.32 -4.36
C PHE A 196 -5.04 -16.59 -4.89
N GLU A 197 -4.69 -15.97 -6.03
CA GLU A 197 -3.34 -16.06 -6.58
C GLU A 197 -2.31 -15.29 -5.76
N LEU A 198 -2.69 -14.15 -5.17
CA LEU A 198 -1.79 -13.42 -4.28
C LEU A 198 -1.37 -14.26 -3.07
N LEU A 199 -2.28 -15.08 -2.56
CA LEU A 199 -2.06 -15.98 -1.43
C LEU A 199 -1.46 -17.33 -1.83
N SER A 200 -1.16 -17.51 -3.11
CA SER A 200 -0.53 -18.71 -3.66
C SER A 200 0.98 -18.57 -3.78
N PRO A 201 1.71 -19.69 -3.81
CA PRO A 201 3.09 -19.70 -4.27
C PRO A 201 3.23 -19.09 -5.67
N VAL A 202 4.38 -18.46 -5.94
CA VAL A 202 4.61 -17.77 -7.24
C VAL A 202 4.44 -18.69 -8.44
N TYR A 203 4.83 -19.97 -8.34
CA TYR A 203 4.70 -20.93 -9.41
C TYR A 203 3.25 -21.32 -9.75
N GLU A 204 2.28 -20.99 -8.90
CA GLU A 204 0.84 -21.14 -9.15
C GLU A 204 0.21 -19.87 -9.77
N ARG A 205 0.92 -18.73 -9.77
CA ARG A 205 0.43 -17.47 -10.32
C ARG A 205 0.52 -17.47 -11.85
N GLN A 206 -0.41 -16.81 -12.50
CA GLN A 206 -0.40 -16.64 -13.94
C GLN A 206 0.81 -15.83 -14.40
N ALA A 207 1.60 -16.36 -15.34
CA ALA A 207 2.70 -15.61 -15.96
C ALA A 207 2.18 -14.58 -16.98
N GLN A 208 0.99 -14.77 -17.51
CA GLN A 208 0.30 -13.85 -18.42
C GLN A 208 -1.20 -13.92 -18.14
N PHE A 209 -1.86 -12.78 -18.14
CA PHE A 209 -3.31 -12.70 -17.98
C PHE A 209 -3.88 -11.44 -18.65
N TRP A 210 -5.19 -11.48 -18.94
CA TRP A 210 -5.86 -10.35 -19.59
C TRP A 210 -6.39 -9.37 -18.56
N VAL A 211 -6.19 -8.07 -18.80
CA VAL A 211 -6.67 -6.97 -17.96
C VAL A 211 -7.64 -6.08 -18.74
N GLY A 212 -8.52 -5.40 -17.99
CA GLY A 212 -9.55 -4.50 -18.53
C GLY A 212 -10.95 -5.11 -18.55
N ASN A 213 -11.12 -6.37 -18.14
CA ASN A 213 -12.44 -6.95 -17.86
C ASN A 213 -12.94 -6.43 -16.50
N PHE A 214 -14.24 -6.07 -16.43
CA PHE A 214 -14.90 -5.60 -15.20
C PHE A 214 -15.81 -6.67 -14.58
N GLU A 215 -15.87 -7.88 -15.14
CA GLU A 215 -16.54 -8.98 -14.49
C GLU A 215 -15.75 -9.41 -13.25
N PHE A 216 -16.42 -9.38 -12.10
CA PHE A 216 -15.79 -9.66 -10.82
C PHE A 216 -16.04 -11.10 -10.38
N ASP A 217 -14.99 -11.80 -9.96
CA ASP A 217 -15.05 -13.10 -9.32
C ASP A 217 -15.15 -12.93 -7.80
N PRO A 218 -16.32 -13.18 -7.18
CA PRO A 218 -16.49 -13.00 -5.74
C PRO A 218 -15.85 -14.10 -4.89
N VAL A 219 -15.43 -15.22 -5.49
CA VAL A 219 -14.80 -16.33 -4.79
C VAL A 219 -13.29 -16.11 -4.69
N ARG A 220 -12.65 -15.86 -5.83
CA ARG A 220 -11.21 -15.57 -5.86
C ARG A 220 -10.88 -14.12 -5.50
N VAL A 221 -11.86 -13.24 -5.52
CA VAL A 221 -11.82 -11.80 -5.27
C VAL A 221 -10.83 -11.11 -6.21
N GLY A 222 -11.34 -10.77 -7.38
CA GLY A 222 -10.61 -10.08 -8.43
C GLY A 222 -11.39 -10.00 -9.71
N TYR A 223 -10.85 -9.32 -10.72
CA TYR A 223 -11.47 -9.32 -12.04
C TYR A 223 -11.12 -10.60 -12.80
N ARG A 224 -12.02 -11.01 -13.70
CA ARG A 224 -11.75 -12.10 -14.63
C ARG A 224 -10.54 -11.76 -15.49
N SER A 225 -9.66 -12.74 -15.63
CA SER A 225 -8.37 -12.61 -16.28
C SER A 225 -8.26 -13.42 -17.59
N ASP A 226 -9.39 -13.98 -18.05
CA ASP A 226 -9.48 -14.70 -19.30
C ASP A 226 -9.42 -13.74 -20.49
N LYS A 227 -9.05 -14.26 -21.67
CA LYS A 227 -9.05 -13.51 -22.92
C LYS A 227 -10.45 -12.99 -23.26
N PHE A 228 -10.53 -11.71 -23.59
CA PHE A 228 -11.78 -11.08 -24.04
C PHE A 228 -11.51 -10.00 -25.11
N PRO A 229 -12.51 -9.63 -25.93
CA PRO A 229 -12.36 -8.58 -26.94
C PRO A 229 -12.02 -7.22 -26.30
N GLY A 230 -10.96 -6.58 -26.78
CA GLY A 230 -10.52 -5.28 -26.28
C GLY A 230 -9.63 -5.33 -25.02
N GLY A 231 -9.37 -6.53 -24.46
CA GLY A 231 -8.46 -6.69 -23.33
C GLY A 231 -7.00 -6.49 -23.72
N PHE A 232 -6.19 -6.13 -22.73
CA PHE A 232 -4.74 -6.06 -22.83
C PHE A 232 -4.10 -7.28 -22.15
N LEU A 233 -3.18 -7.96 -22.84
CA LEU A 233 -2.43 -9.07 -22.26
C LEU A 233 -1.25 -8.53 -21.45
N LEU A 234 -1.32 -8.65 -20.14
CA LEU A 234 -0.22 -8.33 -19.25
C LEU A 234 0.71 -9.53 -19.14
N ASP A 235 2.00 -9.31 -19.40
CA ASP A 235 3.05 -10.32 -19.25
C ASP A 235 3.93 -9.98 -18.04
N THR A 236 3.90 -10.85 -17.04
CA THR A 236 4.64 -10.64 -15.78
C THR A 236 6.15 -10.90 -15.90
N ARG A 237 6.63 -11.38 -17.06
CA ARG A 237 8.05 -11.56 -17.36
C ARG A 237 8.72 -10.28 -17.86
N VAL A 238 7.93 -9.27 -18.21
CA VAL A 238 8.45 -7.95 -18.61
C VAL A 238 8.91 -7.21 -17.35
N THR A 239 10.07 -6.58 -17.43
CA THR A 239 10.65 -5.79 -16.34
C THR A 239 9.66 -4.74 -15.84
N GLY A 240 9.42 -4.69 -14.54
CA GLY A 240 8.44 -3.82 -13.91
C GLY A 240 7.05 -4.47 -13.72
N ASN A 241 6.78 -5.59 -14.39
CA ASN A 241 5.53 -6.33 -14.28
C ASN A 241 5.68 -7.61 -13.44
N GLY A 242 6.81 -7.82 -12.79
CA GLY A 242 7.08 -9.04 -12.04
C GLY A 242 6.01 -9.33 -10.98
N ASN A 243 5.52 -10.58 -10.92
CA ASN A 243 4.54 -11.07 -9.96
C ASN A 243 5.15 -11.88 -8.82
N GLY A 244 6.50 -11.84 -8.67
CA GLY A 244 7.24 -12.49 -7.61
C GLY A 244 7.04 -11.85 -6.24
N GLY A 245 7.55 -12.51 -5.21
CA GLY A 245 7.52 -12.04 -3.83
C GLY A 245 6.13 -12.06 -3.19
N HIS A 246 6.05 -11.55 -1.95
CA HIS A 246 4.85 -11.61 -1.12
C HIS A 246 4.23 -13.02 -1.17
N GLU A 247 5.07 -14.03 -0.97
CA GLU A 247 4.77 -15.42 -1.30
C GLU A 247 4.45 -16.22 -0.03
N PHE A 248 3.50 -17.14 -0.16
CA PHE A 248 3.20 -18.17 0.83
C PHE A 248 3.70 -19.51 0.32
N ARG A 249 4.81 -20.00 0.87
CA ARG A 249 5.47 -21.22 0.41
C ARG A 249 6.18 -21.91 1.57
N ASP A 250 6.18 -23.25 1.56
CA ASP A 250 6.94 -24.02 2.53
C ASP A 250 8.45 -23.85 2.31
N GLY A 251 9.19 -23.93 3.40
CA GLY A 251 10.63 -23.74 3.45
C GLY A 251 11.03 -22.63 4.41
N CYS A 252 12.32 -22.58 4.79
CA CYS A 252 12.82 -21.54 5.68
C CYS A 252 12.69 -20.16 5.05
N ARG A 253 12.54 -19.13 5.88
CA ARG A 253 12.38 -17.73 5.50
C ARG A 253 13.43 -17.34 4.44
N GLN A 254 12.96 -17.17 3.22
CA GLN A 254 13.74 -16.70 2.08
C GLN A 254 13.21 -15.31 1.69
N GLU A 255 14.02 -14.56 0.94
CA GLU A 255 13.56 -13.32 0.34
C GLU A 255 12.27 -13.54 -0.43
N GLY A 256 11.29 -12.70 -0.20
CA GLY A 256 9.98 -12.76 -0.85
C GLY A 256 8.97 -13.72 -0.22
N VAL A 257 9.38 -14.58 0.72
CA VAL A 257 8.48 -15.51 1.42
C VAL A 257 8.04 -14.89 2.74
N ILE A 258 6.75 -14.61 2.85
CA ILE A 258 6.16 -13.95 4.03
C ILE A 258 5.45 -14.91 4.98
N GLY A 259 5.12 -16.10 4.54
CA GLY A 259 4.46 -17.12 5.33
C GLY A 259 4.62 -18.52 4.72
N ARG A 260 4.23 -19.55 5.49
CA ARG A 260 4.16 -20.93 4.99
C ARG A 260 3.15 -21.05 3.84
N ALA A 261 3.21 -22.14 3.09
CA ALA A 261 2.18 -22.45 2.12
C ALA A 261 0.81 -22.53 2.79
N LEU A 262 -0.17 -21.89 2.17
CA LEU A 262 -1.57 -21.94 2.57
C LEU A 262 -2.29 -22.99 1.71
N ALA A 263 -3.00 -23.91 2.35
CA ALA A 263 -3.89 -24.83 1.65
C ALA A 263 -5.02 -24.06 0.95
N PRO A 264 -5.62 -24.58 -0.12
CA PRO A 264 -6.69 -23.87 -0.86
C PRO A 264 -7.84 -23.39 0.03
N ASP A 265 -8.24 -24.17 1.01
CA ASP A 265 -9.29 -23.83 1.98
C ASP A 265 -8.85 -22.74 2.96
N GLU A 266 -7.57 -22.67 3.33
CA GLU A 266 -6.99 -21.58 4.13
C GLU A 266 -6.95 -20.27 3.35
N ARG A 267 -6.59 -20.32 2.04
CA ARG A 267 -6.66 -19.14 1.17
C ARG A 267 -8.08 -18.60 1.08
N LEU A 268 -9.07 -19.47 0.92
CA LEU A 268 -10.49 -19.07 0.90
C LEU A 268 -10.94 -18.51 2.25
N ALA A 269 -10.51 -19.09 3.37
CA ALA A 269 -10.82 -18.57 4.69
C ALA A 269 -10.26 -17.16 4.89
N LEU A 270 -9.03 -16.93 4.47
CA LEU A 270 -8.40 -15.62 4.54
C LEU A 270 -9.11 -14.60 3.64
N ILE A 271 -9.52 -15.00 2.42
CA ILE A 271 -10.32 -14.18 1.51
C ILE A 271 -11.65 -13.79 2.15
N GLU A 272 -12.36 -14.72 2.78
CA GLU A 272 -13.62 -14.40 3.49
C GLU A 272 -13.40 -13.37 4.59
N TYR A 273 -12.32 -13.46 5.34
CA TYR A 273 -11.98 -12.43 6.32
C TYR A 273 -11.66 -11.07 5.67
N LEU A 274 -10.94 -11.05 4.55
CA LEU A 274 -10.62 -9.81 3.84
C LEU A 274 -11.86 -9.10 3.25
N LYS A 275 -12.97 -9.81 3.03
CA LYS A 275 -14.27 -9.21 2.69
C LYS A 275 -14.91 -8.51 3.89
N VAL A 276 -14.64 -9.00 5.11
CA VAL A 276 -15.15 -8.43 6.37
C VAL A 276 -14.37 -7.19 6.76
N LEU A 277 -13.07 -7.23 6.54
CA LEU A 277 -12.14 -6.21 7.02
C LEU A 277 -12.50 -4.85 6.41
N GLY A 278 -12.83 -3.93 7.28
CA GLY A 278 -13.27 -2.65 6.82
C GLY A 278 -14.78 -2.43 6.89
N ASN A 279 -15.57 -3.44 7.20
CA ASN A 279 -17.01 -3.35 7.29
C ASN A 279 -17.47 -3.57 8.74
N ALA A 280 -17.80 -2.47 9.44
CA ALA A 280 -18.17 -2.53 10.87
C ALA A 280 -19.34 -3.48 11.16
N ASP A 281 -20.34 -3.57 10.25
CA ASP A 281 -21.50 -4.46 10.42
C ASP A 281 -21.05 -5.93 10.36
N LEU A 282 -20.19 -6.28 9.39
CA LEU A 282 -19.66 -7.64 9.26
C LEU A 282 -18.66 -7.96 10.38
N GLU A 283 -17.85 -7.00 10.82
CA GLU A 283 -16.94 -7.18 11.96
C GLU A 283 -17.69 -7.46 13.25
N THR A 284 -18.81 -6.77 13.47
CA THR A 284 -19.71 -7.04 14.61
C THR A 284 -20.29 -8.45 14.53
N ARG A 285 -20.86 -8.81 13.38
CA ARG A 285 -21.39 -10.16 13.18
C ARG A 285 -20.32 -11.24 13.33
N LEU A 286 -19.10 -10.97 12.92
CA LEU A 286 -17.97 -11.91 13.06
C LEU A 286 -17.55 -12.07 14.53
N SER A 287 -17.69 -11.03 15.37
CA SER A 287 -17.35 -11.12 16.78
C SER A 287 -18.25 -12.08 17.57
N ASP A 288 -19.47 -12.33 17.07
CA ASP A 288 -20.42 -13.26 17.67
C ASP A 288 -20.17 -14.73 17.28
N VAL A 289 -19.26 -14.96 16.31
CA VAL A 289 -18.91 -16.31 15.86
C VAL A 289 -17.87 -16.91 16.82
N PRO A 290 -18.11 -18.11 17.37
CA PRO A 290 -17.13 -18.80 18.20
C PRO A 290 -15.79 -18.96 17.45
N VAL A 291 -14.70 -18.61 18.10
CA VAL A 291 -13.35 -18.82 17.54
C VAL A 291 -13.13 -20.32 17.42
N GLN A 292 -13.08 -20.82 16.18
CA GLN A 292 -12.70 -22.21 15.96
C GLN A 292 -11.22 -22.37 16.32
N ALA A 293 -10.93 -23.37 17.14
CA ALA A 293 -9.55 -23.72 17.48
C ALA A 293 -8.79 -24.06 16.18
N TRP A 294 -7.87 -23.20 15.82
CA TRP A 294 -6.97 -23.43 14.70
C TRP A 294 -5.59 -23.84 15.23
N THR A 295 -5.08 -24.93 14.72
CA THR A 295 -3.72 -25.38 15.01
C THR A 295 -2.80 -24.82 13.95
N PRO A 296 -1.81 -23.98 14.32
CA PRO A 296 -0.81 -23.51 13.37
C PRO A 296 -0.14 -24.70 12.66
N GLY A 297 0.06 -24.57 11.35
CA GLY A 297 0.95 -25.48 10.65
C GLY A 297 2.38 -25.36 11.21
N PRO A 298 3.28 -26.28 10.88
CA PRO A 298 4.65 -26.26 11.40
C PRO A 298 5.32 -24.93 11.09
N SER A 299 5.70 -24.20 12.15
CA SER A 299 6.50 -22.98 12.03
C SER A 299 7.90 -23.34 11.57
N CYS A 300 8.51 -22.52 10.72
CA CYS A 300 9.96 -22.54 10.54
C CYS A 300 10.61 -22.02 11.82
N GLU A 301 10.77 -22.86 12.82
CA GLU A 301 11.68 -22.61 13.93
C GLU A 301 13.07 -23.09 13.52
N GLY A 302 14.00 -22.16 13.43
CA GLY A 302 15.41 -22.39 13.21
C GLY A 302 16.17 -21.11 13.43
#